data_f148d8e3237acc460af70d2cf43ba4f1
#
_entry.id   f148d8e3237acc460af70d2cf43ba4f1
#
_cell.length_a   1.000
_cell.length_b   1.000
_cell.length_c   1.000
_cell.angle_alpha   90.00
_cell.angle_beta   90.00
_cell.angle_gamma   90.00
#
_symmetry.space_group_name_H-M   'P 1'
#
loop_
_entity.id
_entity.type
_entity.pdbx_description
1 polymer ?
#
loop_
_entity_poly.entity_id
_entity_poly.type
_entity_poly.pdbx_seq_one_letter_code
_entity_poly.pdbx_strand_id
1 'polypeptide(L)'
;VTKEKLLKIIQAAKTSRRTSLALGDNKIKELPPEIGDLTNLMDLDMSRNELESIPTEIKNLKKLKRLGLNYQKFSYFPIEICSLEKLGELYLRGNKITKVPSEIGNLKNLTGLDLRGNRITHLPVELAQLNYLKLLFVDGNPLVDPPAEIVMEGSETVLNYIRTK
;
A
#
# COMPACT_ATOMS: atom_id res chain seq x y z
N VAL A 1 -4.94 -20.26 -3.14
CA VAL A 1 -3.75 -20.94 -2.57
C VAL A 1 -4.05 -21.30 -1.13
N THR A 2 -3.75 -22.56 -0.72
CA THR A 2 -3.88 -22.98 0.69
C THR A 2 -2.76 -22.38 1.55
N LYS A 3 -3.01 -22.25 2.86
CA LYS A 3 -2.01 -21.75 3.81
C LYS A 3 -0.69 -22.53 3.74
N GLU A 4 -0.78 -23.87 3.69
CA GLU A 4 0.39 -24.75 3.58
C GLU A 4 1.20 -24.48 2.31
N LYS A 5 0.53 -24.35 1.16
CA LYS A 5 1.19 -24.04 -0.11
C LYS A 5 1.84 -22.67 -0.08
N LEU A 6 1.18 -21.68 0.54
CA LEU A 6 1.74 -20.33 0.70
C LEU A 6 3.01 -20.35 1.55
N LEU A 7 3.00 -21.07 2.67
CA LEU A 7 4.20 -21.24 3.52
C LEU A 7 5.36 -21.88 2.76
N LYS A 8 5.10 -22.92 1.93
CA LYS A 8 6.13 -23.52 1.08
C LYS A 8 6.73 -22.53 0.07
N ILE A 9 5.88 -21.66 -0.53
CA ILE A 9 6.34 -20.62 -1.45
C ILE A 9 7.22 -19.59 -0.71
N ILE A 10 6.80 -19.15 0.47
CA ILE A 10 7.55 -18.18 1.28
C ILE A 10 8.90 -18.80 1.69
N GLN A 11 8.91 -20.05 2.17
CA GLN A 11 10.13 -20.73 2.54
C GLN A 11 11.11 -20.89 1.36
N ALA A 12 10.62 -21.24 0.18
CA ALA A 12 11.43 -21.32 -1.04
C ALA A 12 12.00 -19.94 -1.44
N ALA A 13 11.20 -18.89 -1.33
CA ALA A 13 11.62 -17.51 -1.59
C ALA A 13 12.71 -17.05 -0.60
N LYS A 14 12.58 -17.42 0.68
CA LYS A 14 13.58 -17.16 1.73
C LYS A 14 14.90 -17.85 1.41
N THR A 15 14.88 -19.17 1.14
CA THR A 15 16.06 -19.96 0.85
C THR A 15 16.82 -19.46 -0.38
N SER A 16 16.09 -19.08 -1.43
CA SER A 16 16.65 -18.53 -2.67
C SER A 16 16.95 -17.04 -2.60
N ARG A 17 16.76 -16.39 -1.44
CA ARG A 17 16.99 -14.94 -1.21
C ARG A 17 16.33 -14.06 -2.25
N ARG A 18 15.08 -14.37 -2.62
CA ARG A 18 14.37 -13.61 -3.64
C ARG A 18 14.23 -12.14 -3.28
N THR A 19 14.35 -11.29 -4.29
CA THR A 19 14.14 -9.86 -4.19
C THR A 19 12.75 -9.43 -4.69
N SER A 20 12.04 -10.32 -5.38
CA SER A 20 10.68 -10.12 -5.87
C SER A 20 9.82 -11.35 -5.63
N LEU A 21 8.56 -11.14 -5.25
CA LEU A 21 7.56 -12.20 -5.05
C LEU A 21 6.20 -11.74 -5.58
N ALA A 22 5.68 -12.47 -6.57
CA ALA A 22 4.36 -12.26 -7.13
C ALA A 22 3.40 -13.35 -6.62
N LEU A 23 2.38 -12.94 -5.89
CA LEU A 23 1.33 -13.79 -5.29
C LEU A 23 -0.07 -13.30 -5.64
N GLY A 24 -0.22 -12.53 -6.72
CA GLY A 24 -1.51 -12.03 -7.19
C GLY A 24 -2.46 -13.14 -7.66
N ASP A 25 -3.77 -12.88 -7.62
CA ASP A 25 -4.83 -13.77 -8.14
C ASP A 25 -4.87 -15.17 -7.49
N ASN A 26 -4.58 -15.30 -6.21
CA ASN A 26 -4.45 -16.59 -5.52
C ASN A 26 -5.53 -16.88 -4.46
N LYS A 27 -6.53 -16.00 -4.30
CA LYS A 27 -7.58 -16.10 -3.28
C LYS A 27 -7.02 -16.25 -1.86
N ILE A 28 -5.89 -15.60 -1.59
CA ILE A 28 -5.24 -15.62 -0.27
C ILE A 28 -6.08 -14.76 0.68
N LYS A 29 -6.53 -15.34 1.80
CA LYS A 29 -7.33 -14.67 2.82
C LYS A 29 -6.49 -14.14 3.98
N GLU A 30 -5.37 -14.78 4.24
CA GLU A 30 -4.47 -14.48 5.35
C GLU A 30 -3.04 -14.55 4.87
N LEU A 31 -2.26 -13.51 5.15
CA LEU A 31 -0.82 -13.50 4.91
C LEU A 31 -0.11 -13.94 6.20
N PRO A 32 0.66 -15.02 6.17
CA PRO A 32 1.29 -15.54 7.37
C PRO A 32 2.46 -14.66 7.81
N PRO A 33 2.79 -14.61 9.13
CA PRO A 33 3.87 -13.77 9.67
C PRO A 33 5.25 -14.10 9.09
N GLU A 34 5.45 -15.31 8.57
CA GLU A 34 6.68 -15.73 7.90
C GLU A 34 7.02 -14.89 6.67
N ILE A 35 6.07 -14.09 6.15
CA ILE A 35 6.37 -13.12 5.11
C ILE A 35 7.48 -12.14 5.56
N GLY A 36 7.52 -11.80 6.84
CA GLY A 36 8.53 -10.93 7.43
C GLY A 36 9.96 -11.49 7.40
N ASP A 37 10.12 -12.78 7.14
CA ASP A 37 11.42 -13.42 6.98
C ASP A 37 12.09 -13.09 5.64
N LEU A 38 11.34 -12.58 4.67
CA LEU A 38 11.83 -12.26 3.34
C LEU A 38 12.58 -10.92 3.31
N THR A 39 13.54 -10.72 4.19
CA THR A 39 14.24 -9.45 4.43
C THR A 39 15.01 -8.90 3.22
N ASN A 40 15.21 -9.71 2.16
CA ASN A 40 15.79 -9.26 0.90
C ASN A 40 14.75 -8.74 -0.10
N LEU A 41 13.44 -8.84 0.21
CA LEU A 41 12.40 -8.50 -0.73
C LEU A 41 12.39 -6.99 -1.02
N MET A 42 12.32 -6.65 -2.30
CA MET A 42 12.24 -5.29 -2.81
C MET A 42 10.91 -5.03 -3.53
N ASP A 43 10.27 -6.07 -4.04
CA ASP A 43 8.99 -6.02 -4.74
C ASP A 43 8.09 -7.16 -4.24
N LEU A 44 6.89 -6.80 -3.74
CA LEU A 44 5.87 -7.75 -3.31
C LEU A 44 4.54 -7.38 -3.97
N ASP A 45 4.05 -8.25 -4.85
CA ASP A 45 2.71 -8.12 -5.42
C ASP A 45 1.77 -9.19 -4.87
N MET A 46 0.76 -8.72 -4.13
CA MET A 46 -0.32 -9.52 -3.55
C MET A 46 -1.68 -9.19 -4.19
N SER A 47 -1.72 -8.37 -5.24
CA SER A 47 -2.96 -7.86 -5.82
C SER A 47 -3.97 -8.96 -6.17
N ARG A 48 -5.27 -8.63 -6.10
CA ARG A 48 -6.39 -9.54 -6.40
C ARG A 48 -6.40 -10.80 -5.53
N ASN A 49 -6.30 -10.59 -4.23
CA ASN A 49 -6.51 -11.61 -3.21
C ASN A 49 -7.70 -11.22 -2.31
N GLU A 50 -7.83 -11.84 -1.16
CA GLU A 50 -8.96 -11.64 -0.25
C GLU A 50 -8.49 -11.21 1.15
N LEU A 51 -7.36 -10.50 1.22
CA LEU A 51 -6.80 -10.05 2.50
C LEU A 51 -7.70 -8.99 3.16
N GLU A 52 -7.96 -9.16 4.45
CA GLU A 52 -8.62 -8.17 5.30
C GLU A 52 -7.63 -7.41 6.19
N SER A 53 -6.46 -8.00 6.43
CA SER A 53 -5.34 -7.42 7.20
C SER A 53 -4.00 -7.94 6.67
N ILE A 54 -2.92 -7.33 7.12
CA ILE A 54 -1.55 -7.83 6.92
C ILE A 54 -0.88 -8.03 8.28
N PRO A 55 0.05 -8.99 8.42
CA PRO A 55 0.72 -9.26 9.68
C PRO A 55 1.71 -8.14 10.02
N THR A 56 1.91 -7.90 11.31
CA THR A 56 2.85 -6.86 11.80
C THR A 56 4.29 -7.10 11.36
N GLU A 57 4.64 -8.34 11.04
CA GLU A 57 5.96 -8.75 10.56
C GLU A 57 6.31 -8.18 9.19
N ILE A 58 5.31 -7.64 8.44
CA ILE A 58 5.57 -6.92 7.18
C ILE A 58 6.59 -5.79 7.39
N LYS A 59 6.63 -5.17 8.57
CA LYS A 59 7.58 -4.12 8.96
C LYS A 59 9.05 -4.56 8.87
N ASN A 60 9.32 -5.87 8.86
CA ASN A 60 10.67 -6.43 8.76
C ASN A 60 11.23 -6.34 7.33
N LEU A 61 10.39 -6.08 6.33
CA LEU A 61 10.79 -5.96 4.92
C LEU A 61 11.47 -4.60 4.64
N LYS A 62 12.56 -4.33 5.34
CA LYS A 62 13.26 -3.02 5.31
C LYS A 62 13.86 -2.63 3.95
N LYS A 63 13.88 -3.54 2.98
CA LYS A 63 14.35 -3.29 1.62
C LYS A 63 13.20 -3.09 0.62
N LEU A 64 11.93 -3.23 1.07
CA LEU A 64 10.78 -3.18 0.19
C LEU A 64 10.63 -1.79 -0.43
N LYS A 65 10.55 -1.75 -1.76
CA LYS A 65 10.41 -0.54 -2.57
C LYS A 65 9.03 -0.45 -3.22
N ARG A 66 8.42 -1.59 -3.51
CA ARG A 66 7.12 -1.67 -4.18
C ARG A 66 6.22 -2.68 -3.49
N LEU A 67 4.98 -2.28 -3.21
CA LEU A 67 3.98 -3.11 -2.57
C LEU A 67 2.64 -3.00 -3.31
N GLY A 68 2.22 -4.11 -3.93
CA GLY A 68 0.94 -4.25 -4.61
C GLY A 68 -0.09 -4.93 -3.72
N LEU A 69 -1.14 -4.19 -3.35
CA LEU A 69 -2.28 -4.64 -2.53
C LEU A 69 -3.62 -4.21 -3.16
N ASN A 70 -3.65 -4.09 -4.49
CA ASN A 70 -4.89 -3.76 -5.20
C ASN A 70 -5.93 -4.87 -5.05
N TYR A 71 -7.20 -4.48 -5.02
CA TYR A 71 -8.34 -5.41 -5.03
C TYR A 71 -8.27 -6.47 -3.94
N GLN A 72 -8.10 -6.00 -2.69
CA GLN A 72 -8.24 -6.77 -1.47
C GLN A 72 -9.59 -6.48 -0.79
N LYS A 73 -9.74 -6.90 0.47
CA LYS A 73 -10.92 -6.63 1.29
C LYS A 73 -10.64 -5.66 2.45
N PHE A 74 -9.56 -4.85 2.37
CA PHE A 74 -9.22 -3.92 3.45
C PHE A 74 -10.33 -2.89 3.69
N SER A 75 -10.88 -2.88 4.90
CA SER A 75 -11.76 -1.82 5.40
C SER A 75 -11.00 -0.71 6.13
N TYR A 76 -9.78 -1.01 6.57
CA TYR A 76 -8.84 -0.09 7.19
C TYR A 76 -7.55 -0.03 6.39
N PHE A 77 -6.86 1.10 6.48
CA PHE A 77 -5.50 1.21 5.94
C PHE A 77 -4.56 0.34 6.80
N PRO A 78 -3.78 -0.57 6.22
CA PRO A 78 -2.83 -1.40 6.97
C PRO A 78 -1.68 -0.53 7.49
N ILE A 79 -1.78 -0.06 8.72
CA ILE A 79 -0.87 0.95 9.30
C ILE A 79 0.58 0.46 9.39
N GLU A 80 0.77 -0.85 9.47
CA GLU A 80 2.09 -1.50 9.51
C GLU A 80 2.97 -1.13 8.31
N ILE A 81 2.33 -0.83 7.15
CA ILE A 81 3.01 -0.39 5.93
C ILE A 81 3.80 0.91 6.16
N CYS A 82 3.30 1.79 7.04
CA CYS A 82 3.94 3.07 7.33
C CYS A 82 5.32 2.94 8.00
N SER A 83 5.73 1.73 8.37
CA SER A 83 7.08 1.40 8.88
C SER A 83 8.08 1.02 7.78
N LEU A 84 7.65 0.98 6.52
CA LEU A 84 8.48 0.58 5.37
C LEU A 84 9.21 1.78 4.77
N GLU A 85 10.24 2.24 5.45
CA GLU A 85 10.95 3.50 5.14
C GLU A 85 11.47 3.62 3.70
N LYS A 86 11.77 2.50 3.03
CA LYS A 86 12.26 2.47 1.64
C LYS A 86 11.16 2.33 0.59
N LEU A 87 9.89 2.30 1.02
CA LEU A 87 8.78 2.13 0.09
C LEU A 87 8.66 3.34 -0.84
N GLY A 88 8.75 3.08 -2.15
CA GLY A 88 8.61 4.07 -3.21
C GLY A 88 7.24 4.03 -3.88
N GLU A 89 6.63 2.85 -3.97
CA GLU A 89 5.33 2.68 -4.63
C GLU A 89 4.39 1.82 -3.80
N LEU A 90 3.18 2.34 -3.54
CA LEU A 90 2.13 1.66 -2.80
C LEU A 90 0.83 1.66 -3.59
N TYR A 91 0.29 0.47 -3.86
CA TYR A 91 -0.93 0.26 -4.62
C TYR A 91 -2.02 -0.36 -3.75
N LEU A 92 -3.08 0.41 -3.46
CA LEU A 92 -4.22 0.04 -2.63
C LEU A 92 -5.57 0.22 -3.34
N ARG A 93 -5.56 0.28 -4.69
CA ARG A 93 -6.78 0.46 -5.48
C ARG A 93 -7.80 -0.62 -5.23
N GLY A 94 -9.08 -0.25 -5.26
CA GLY A 94 -10.20 -1.21 -5.25
C GLY A 94 -10.37 -1.94 -3.92
N ASN A 95 -10.09 -1.26 -2.81
CA ASN A 95 -10.35 -1.72 -1.45
C ASN A 95 -11.61 -1.03 -0.88
N LYS A 96 -11.81 -1.10 0.43
CA LYS A 96 -12.92 -0.46 1.15
C LYS A 96 -12.41 0.51 2.23
N ILE A 97 -11.19 1.04 2.05
CA ILE A 97 -10.51 1.90 3.02
C ILE A 97 -11.28 3.21 3.16
N THR A 98 -11.57 3.59 4.40
CA THR A 98 -12.34 4.80 4.71
C THR A 98 -11.46 5.98 5.12
N LYS A 99 -10.25 5.72 5.60
CA LYS A 99 -9.32 6.74 6.11
C LYS A 99 -7.88 6.35 5.82
N VAL A 100 -7.08 7.32 5.39
CA VAL A 100 -5.60 7.21 5.33
C VAL A 100 -5.07 7.79 6.64
N PRO A 101 -4.21 7.06 7.38
CA PRO A 101 -3.68 7.53 8.66
C PRO A 101 -2.61 8.61 8.47
N SER A 102 -2.41 9.43 9.49
CA SER A 102 -1.35 10.46 9.52
C SER A 102 0.05 9.87 9.39
N GLU A 103 0.24 8.63 9.84
CA GLU A 103 1.50 7.88 9.74
C GLU A 103 1.96 7.65 8.30
N ILE A 104 1.09 7.87 7.29
CA ILE A 104 1.49 7.87 5.87
C ILE A 104 2.65 8.85 5.63
N GLY A 105 2.71 9.94 6.40
CA GLY A 105 3.79 10.92 6.37
C GLY A 105 5.18 10.36 6.73
N ASN A 106 5.27 9.13 7.26
CA ASN A 106 6.53 8.45 7.56
C ASN A 106 7.19 7.85 6.32
N LEU A 107 6.45 7.65 5.24
CA LEU A 107 6.94 7.04 3.99
C LEU A 107 7.73 8.06 3.14
N LYS A 108 8.82 8.59 3.67
CA LYS A 108 9.56 9.71 3.07
C LYS A 108 10.11 9.43 1.66
N ASN A 109 10.23 8.17 1.26
CA ASN A 109 10.69 7.77 -0.06
C ASN A 109 9.54 7.50 -1.06
N LEU A 110 8.28 7.68 -0.64
CA LEU A 110 7.13 7.39 -1.49
C LEU A 110 7.07 8.35 -2.69
N THR A 111 7.02 7.79 -3.88
CA THR A 111 6.92 8.51 -5.17
C THR A 111 5.56 8.30 -5.84
N GLY A 112 4.90 7.17 -5.54
CA GLY A 112 3.59 6.80 -6.09
C GLY A 112 2.67 6.18 -5.05
N LEU A 113 1.42 6.67 -4.99
CA LEU A 113 0.37 6.17 -4.11
C LEU A 113 -0.94 6.04 -4.90
N ASP A 114 -1.43 4.82 -5.05
CA ASP A 114 -2.73 4.54 -5.70
C ASP A 114 -3.78 4.15 -4.67
N LEU A 115 -4.73 5.05 -4.45
CA LEU A 115 -5.87 4.89 -3.53
C LEU A 115 -7.22 4.82 -4.27
N ARG A 116 -7.21 4.71 -5.60
CA ARG A 116 -8.44 4.73 -6.41
C ARG A 116 -9.46 3.68 -5.97
N GLY A 117 -10.74 4.02 -6.08
CA GLY A 117 -11.83 3.08 -5.84
C GLY A 117 -11.88 2.57 -4.39
N ASN A 118 -11.65 3.45 -3.43
CA ASN A 118 -11.84 3.21 -2.00
C ASN A 118 -13.07 3.98 -1.48
N ARG A 119 -13.15 4.19 -0.17
CA ARG A 119 -14.25 4.90 0.52
C ARG A 119 -13.73 6.09 1.33
N ILE A 120 -12.62 6.70 0.88
CA ILE A 120 -11.95 7.79 1.56
C ILE A 120 -12.73 9.08 1.36
N THR A 121 -12.97 9.82 2.45
CA THR A 121 -13.67 11.10 2.42
C THR A 121 -12.73 12.30 2.56
N HIS A 122 -11.58 12.13 3.21
CA HIS A 122 -10.60 13.18 3.46
C HIS A 122 -9.18 12.62 3.29
N LEU A 123 -8.30 13.42 2.72
CA LEU A 123 -6.88 13.11 2.64
C LEU A 123 -6.14 13.77 3.82
N PRO A 124 -5.19 13.06 4.47
CA PRO A 124 -4.45 13.62 5.58
C PRO A 124 -3.44 14.66 5.09
N VAL A 125 -3.29 15.74 5.85
CA VAL A 125 -2.34 16.83 5.54
C VAL A 125 -0.88 16.36 5.56
N GLU A 126 -0.60 15.26 6.23
CA GLU A 126 0.73 14.63 6.29
C GLU A 126 1.24 14.14 4.93
N LEU A 127 0.37 13.98 3.93
CA LEU A 127 0.80 13.77 2.55
C LEU A 127 1.66 14.92 2.03
N ALA A 128 1.49 16.13 2.55
CA ALA A 128 2.35 17.28 2.24
C ALA A 128 3.83 17.08 2.65
N GLN A 129 4.09 16.19 3.61
CA GLN A 129 5.44 15.88 4.10
C GLN A 129 6.22 14.94 3.16
N LEU A 130 5.55 14.37 2.16
CA LEU A 130 6.12 13.41 1.21
C LEU A 130 6.73 14.16 0.01
N ASN A 131 7.96 14.64 0.19
CA ASN A 131 8.63 15.52 -0.79
C ASN A 131 8.86 14.86 -2.17
N TYR A 132 8.92 13.54 -2.22
CA TYR A 132 9.12 12.78 -3.46
C TYR A 132 7.82 12.26 -4.08
N LEU A 133 6.66 12.42 -3.41
CA LEU A 133 5.38 11.97 -3.94
C LEU A 133 4.98 12.82 -5.15
N LYS A 134 4.88 12.18 -6.30
CA LYS A 134 4.52 12.79 -7.59
C LYS A 134 3.20 12.24 -8.14
N LEU A 135 2.94 10.95 -7.89
CA LEU A 135 1.78 10.24 -8.41
C LEU A 135 0.86 9.91 -7.24
N LEU A 136 -0.24 10.65 -7.12
CA LEU A 136 -1.28 10.44 -6.12
C LEU A 136 -2.61 10.24 -6.85
N PHE A 137 -3.06 9.00 -6.95
CA PHE A 137 -4.32 8.64 -7.60
C PHE A 137 -5.40 8.40 -6.55
N VAL A 138 -6.46 9.18 -6.56
CA VAL A 138 -7.54 9.16 -5.55
C VAL A 138 -8.93 9.05 -6.17
N ASP A 139 -9.04 8.91 -7.47
CA ASP A 139 -10.31 8.83 -8.20
C ASP A 139 -11.20 7.70 -7.68
N GLY A 140 -12.52 7.88 -7.79
CA GLY A 140 -13.48 6.87 -7.35
C GLY A 140 -13.58 6.71 -5.82
N ASN A 141 -13.18 7.75 -5.06
CA ASN A 141 -13.44 7.89 -3.63
C ASN A 141 -14.52 8.95 -3.40
N PRO A 142 -15.36 8.86 -2.34
CA PRO A 142 -16.33 9.88 -1.98
C PRO A 142 -15.65 11.06 -1.24
N LEU A 143 -14.62 11.66 -1.87
CA LEU A 143 -13.86 12.76 -1.27
C LEU A 143 -14.74 13.99 -1.08
N VAL A 144 -14.68 14.55 0.11
CA VAL A 144 -15.24 15.86 0.48
C VAL A 144 -14.12 16.91 0.44
N ASP A 145 -12.92 16.49 0.82
CA ASP A 145 -11.70 17.31 0.85
C ASP A 145 -10.48 16.46 0.42
N PRO A 146 -9.80 16.81 -0.68
CA PRO A 146 -10.06 17.92 -1.61
C PRO A 146 -11.36 17.76 -2.40
N PRO A 147 -11.96 18.89 -2.88
CA PRO A 147 -13.17 18.85 -3.69
C PRO A 147 -12.93 18.21 -5.07
N ALA A 148 -14.02 17.75 -5.70
CA ALA A 148 -13.95 16.98 -6.94
C ALA A 148 -13.22 17.71 -8.08
N GLU A 149 -13.38 19.02 -8.18
CA GLU A 149 -12.73 19.86 -9.19
C GLU A 149 -11.20 19.75 -9.09
N ILE A 150 -10.67 19.77 -7.87
CA ILE A 150 -9.22 19.61 -7.61
C ILE A 150 -8.76 18.19 -7.96
N VAL A 151 -9.56 17.18 -7.63
CA VAL A 151 -9.22 15.77 -7.93
C VAL A 151 -9.17 15.53 -9.44
N MET A 152 -10.08 16.14 -10.21
CA MET A 152 -10.16 15.98 -11.66
C MET A 152 -8.95 16.58 -12.41
N GLU A 153 -8.26 17.54 -11.81
CA GLU A 153 -7.05 18.15 -12.38
C GLU A 153 -5.77 17.29 -12.20
N GLY A 154 -5.86 16.22 -11.40
CA GLY A 154 -4.79 15.22 -11.26
C GLY A 154 -3.86 15.41 -10.08
N SER A 155 -2.85 14.55 -10.01
CA SER A 155 -1.99 14.38 -8.83
C SER A 155 -1.29 15.66 -8.38
N GLU A 156 -0.78 16.46 -9.32
CA GLU A 156 -0.04 17.68 -8.99
C GLU A 156 -0.95 18.70 -8.29
N THR A 157 -2.14 18.93 -8.82
CA THR A 157 -3.12 19.86 -8.25
C THR A 157 -3.58 19.40 -6.88
N VAL A 158 -3.87 18.11 -6.71
CA VAL A 158 -4.24 17.53 -5.41
C VAL A 158 -3.12 17.73 -4.38
N LEU A 159 -1.87 17.43 -4.75
CA LEU A 159 -0.73 17.58 -3.85
C LEU A 159 -0.48 19.06 -3.48
N ASN A 160 -0.60 19.97 -4.45
CA ASN A 160 -0.47 21.40 -4.19
C ASN A 160 -1.58 21.89 -3.25
N TYR A 161 -2.83 21.47 -3.48
CA TYR A 161 -3.94 21.79 -2.59
C TYR A 161 -3.67 21.35 -1.14
N ILE A 162 -3.18 20.12 -0.91
CA ILE A 162 -2.85 19.63 0.43
C ILE A 162 -1.71 20.45 1.05
N ARG A 163 -0.70 20.85 0.27
CA ARG A 163 0.46 21.63 0.75
C ARG A 163 0.11 23.06 1.16
N THR A 164 -1.02 23.60 0.72
CA THR A 164 -1.49 24.95 1.09
C THR A 164 -2.33 24.97 2.36
N LYS A 165 -2.61 23.83 2.96
CA LYS A 165 -3.36 23.69 4.22
C LYS A 165 -2.44 23.64 5.43
#